data_20509765c8c5fa8156154e48bc6bea91
#
_entry.id   20509765c8c5fa8156154e48bc6bea91
#
_cell.length_a   1.000
_cell.length_b   1.000
_cell.length_c   1.000
_cell.angle_alpha   90.00
_cell.angle_beta   90.00
_cell.angle_gamma   90.00
#
_symmetry.space_group_name_H-M   'P 1'
#
loop_
_entity.id
_entity.type
_entity.pdbx_description
1 polymer ?
#
loop_
_entity_poly.entity_id
_entity_poly.type
_entity_poly.pdbx_seq_one_letter_code
_entity_poly.pdbx_strand_id
1 'polypeptide(L)'
;SDVYKRQVNNIQKKINAQMGNTLPVSAFKDYVDGSTPSGTSAYEKRGVAVDVPVWDVNKCIQCNQCSYVCPHAAIRPFLLTEEEAANAPASYAVLDANGAGEIKQYKFRMQVDPLDCQGCGVCVTACPAKEKALVMQPLETQLHEQDNWDFSLTLSDTVSYTHLTL
;
A
#
# COMPACT_ATOMS: atom_id res chain seq x y z
N SER A 1 -4.80 -16.40 -8.36
CA SER A 1 -4.64 -17.66 -9.10
C SER A 1 -3.24 -18.20 -8.91
N ASP A 2 -3.05 -19.55 -8.93
CA ASP A 2 -1.77 -20.18 -8.61
C ASP A 2 -0.67 -20.01 -9.67
N VAL A 3 -1.02 -19.47 -10.84
CA VAL A 3 -0.08 -19.27 -11.97
C VAL A 3 0.96 -18.21 -11.65
N TYR A 4 0.56 -17.05 -11.20
CA TYR A 4 1.50 -15.97 -10.85
C TYR A 4 2.34 -16.30 -9.61
N LYS A 5 1.77 -16.99 -8.60
CA LYS A 5 2.54 -17.46 -7.43
C LYS A 5 3.64 -18.44 -7.85
N ARG A 6 3.37 -19.30 -8.81
CA ARG A 6 4.34 -20.24 -9.38
C ARG A 6 5.46 -19.50 -10.10
N GLN A 7 5.11 -18.52 -10.96
CA GLN A 7 6.10 -17.70 -11.67
C GLN A 7 6.97 -16.94 -10.68
N VAL A 8 6.38 -16.25 -9.70
CA VAL A 8 7.12 -15.52 -8.67
C VAL A 8 8.07 -16.43 -7.91
N ASN A 9 7.60 -17.58 -7.42
CA ASN A 9 8.43 -18.47 -6.60
C ASN A 9 9.53 -19.18 -7.39
N ASN A 10 9.25 -19.60 -8.61
CA ASN A 10 10.17 -20.46 -9.39
C ASN A 10 11.13 -19.64 -10.26
N ILE A 11 10.77 -18.44 -10.67
CA ILE A 11 11.56 -17.62 -11.58
C ILE A 11 11.96 -16.31 -10.93
N GLN A 12 11.02 -15.43 -10.61
CA GLN A 12 11.29 -14.05 -10.20
C GLN A 12 12.14 -13.96 -8.93
N LYS A 13 11.85 -14.77 -7.89
CA LYS A 13 12.66 -14.79 -6.67
C LYS A 13 14.13 -15.15 -6.94
N LYS A 14 14.38 -16.10 -7.85
CA LYS A 14 15.75 -16.48 -8.20
C LYS A 14 16.45 -15.38 -8.99
N ILE A 15 15.75 -14.70 -9.91
CA ILE A 15 16.30 -13.58 -10.68
C ILE A 15 16.62 -12.43 -9.73
N ASN A 16 15.72 -12.05 -8.83
CA ASN A 16 15.93 -10.97 -7.87
C ASN A 16 17.08 -11.28 -6.87
N ALA A 17 17.30 -12.56 -6.56
CA ALA A 17 18.44 -13.02 -5.76
C ALA A 17 19.75 -13.13 -6.58
N GLN A 18 19.77 -12.67 -7.85
CA GLN A 18 20.90 -12.78 -8.78
C GLN A 18 21.32 -14.24 -9.08
N MET A 19 20.39 -15.18 -8.90
CA MET A 19 20.59 -16.61 -9.17
C MET A 19 19.94 -17.07 -10.48
N GLY A 20 19.65 -16.14 -11.40
CA GLY A 20 19.00 -16.44 -12.68
C GLY A 20 19.74 -17.48 -13.52
N ASN A 21 21.07 -17.54 -13.46
CA ASN A 21 21.90 -18.52 -14.17
C ASN A 21 21.69 -19.98 -13.72
N THR A 22 21.02 -20.20 -12.58
CA THR A 22 20.65 -21.55 -12.10
C THR A 22 19.35 -22.05 -12.72
N LEU A 23 18.62 -21.18 -13.45
CA LEU A 23 17.37 -21.55 -14.11
C LEU A 23 17.65 -22.19 -15.47
N PRO A 24 17.07 -23.36 -15.78
CA PRO A 24 17.15 -23.92 -17.13
C PRO A 24 16.31 -23.07 -18.09
N VAL A 25 16.68 -23.05 -19.37
CA VAL A 25 15.93 -22.32 -20.41
C VAL A 25 14.46 -22.75 -20.45
N SER A 26 14.17 -24.03 -20.19
CA SER A 26 12.81 -24.58 -20.12
C SER A 26 11.93 -23.94 -19.02
N ALA A 27 12.50 -23.28 -18.01
CA ALA A 27 11.72 -22.54 -17.02
C ALA A 27 10.94 -21.40 -17.64
N PHE A 28 11.38 -20.87 -18.79
CA PHE A 28 10.77 -19.73 -19.48
C PHE A 28 9.86 -20.13 -20.65
N LYS A 29 9.59 -21.42 -20.86
CA LYS A 29 8.80 -21.90 -22.00
C LYS A 29 7.39 -21.31 -22.09
N ASP A 30 6.79 -20.95 -20.94
CA ASP A 30 5.45 -20.36 -20.87
C ASP A 30 5.49 -18.83 -20.97
N TYR A 31 6.68 -18.22 -21.14
CA TYR A 31 6.95 -16.77 -21.15
C TYR A 31 7.90 -16.37 -22.27
N VAL A 32 7.80 -17.06 -23.42
CA VAL A 32 8.71 -16.89 -24.58
C VAL A 32 8.62 -15.50 -25.22
N ASP A 33 7.51 -14.82 -25.02
CA ASP A 33 7.25 -13.45 -25.47
C ASP A 33 7.73 -12.37 -24.48
N GLY A 34 8.31 -12.79 -23.34
CA GLY A 34 8.75 -11.88 -22.28
C GLY A 34 7.62 -11.37 -21.37
N SER A 35 6.37 -11.81 -21.58
CA SER A 35 5.26 -11.43 -20.71
C SER A 35 5.37 -12.10 -19.34
N THR A 36 4.78 -11.47 -18.33
CA THR A 36 4.60 -12.05 -17.00
C THR A 36 3.13 -11.96 -16.60
N PRO A 37 2.63 -12.88 -15.74
CA PRO A 37 1.26 -12.81 -15.26
C PRO A 37 0.98 -11.47 -14.55
N SER A 38 -0.21 -10.94 -14.75
CA SER A 38 -0.66 -9.71 -14.06
C SER A 38 -0.58 -9.85 -12.54
N GLY A 39 -0.21 -8.77 -11.84
CA GLY A 39 -0.12 -8.72 -10.38
C GLY A 39 1.20 -9.21 -9.79
N THR A 40 2.18 -9.62 -10.60
CA THR A 40 3.50 -10.06 -10.09
C THR A 40 4.29 -8.92 -9.46
N SER A 41 4.07 -7.66 -9.85
CA SER A 41 4.70 -6.47 -9.26
C SER A 41 4.42 -6.32 -7.75
N ALA A 42 3.30 -6.85 -7.25
CA ALA A 42 3.00 -6.85 -5.81
C ALA A 42 4.03 -7.61 -4.96
N TYR A 43 4.84 -8.47 -5.59
CA TYR A 43 5.87 -9.26 -4.92
C TYR A 43 7.28 -8.68 -5.10
N GLU A 44 7.40 -7.54 -5.76
CA GLU A 44 8.66 -6.85 -5.98
C GLU A 44 8.76 -5.61 -5.08
N LYS A 45 8.91 -5.86 -3.80
CA LYS A 45 9.07 -4.82 -2.77
C LYS A 45 10.56 -4.46 -2.62
N ARG A 46 10.93 -3.23 -2.97
CA ARG A 46 12.35 -2.81 -3.03
C ARG A 46 12.80 -1.95 -1.87
N GLY A 47 11.90 -1.20 -1.23
CA GLY A 47 12.23 -0.34 -0.10
C GLY A 47 13.31 0.68 -0.42
N VAL A 48 13.17 1.40 -1.55
CA VAL A 48 14.21 2.32 -2.06
C VAL A 48 14.22 3.68 -1.36
N ALA A 49 13.16 4.02 -0.64
CA ALA A 49 13.06 5.28 0.08
C ALA A 49 14.01 5.31 1.28
N VAL A 50 14.68 6.44 1.52
CA VAL A 50 15.41 6.69 2.77
C VAL A 50 14.41 7.04 3.87
N ASP A 51 13.48 7.96 3.56
CA ASP A 51 12.39 8.37 4.44
C ASP A 51 11.05 8.08 3.79
N VAL A 52 10.05 7.75 4.61
CA VAL A 52 8.67 7.50 4.19
C VAL A 52 7.70 8.37 5.01
N PRO A 53 6.52 8.72 4.46
CA PRO A 53 5.55 9.51 5.20
C PRO A 53 4.89 8.68 6.30
N VAL A 54 4.88 9.22 7.51
CA VAL A 54 4.13 8.69 8.66
C VAL A 54 2.85 9.49 8.81
N TRP A 55 1.74 8.80 8.95
CA TRP A 55 0.43 9.40 9.09
C TRP A 55 0.06 9.62 10.56
N ASP A 56 -0.29 10.87 10.89
CA ASP A 56 -0.84 11.25 12.20
C ASP A 56 -2.37 11.28 12.12
N VAL A 57 -3.00 10.30 12.74
CA VAL A 57 -4.45 10.13 12.79
C VAL A 57 -5.17 11.37 13.36
N ASN A 58 -4.57 12.04 14.35
CA ASN A 58 -5.20 13.17 15.06
C ASN A 58 -5.20 14.47 14.24
N LYS A 59 -4.37 14.57 13.22
CA LYS A 59 -4.21 15.76 12.38
C LYS A 59 -4.88 15.63 11.02
N CYS A 60 -5.30 14.41 10.66
CA CYS A 60 -5.85 14.12 9.35
C CYS A 60 -7.27 14.66 9.20
N ILE A 61 -7.51 15.43 8.16
CA ILE A 61 -8.83 15.99 7.79
C ILE A 61 -9.54 15.17 6.71
N GLN A 62 -8.98 14.01 6.34
CA GLN A 62 -9.54 13.05 5.36
C GLN A 62 -9.78 13.64 3.96
N CYS A 63 -8.99 14.60 3.52
CA CYS A 63 -9.14 15.27 2.22
C CYS A 63 -8.58 14.46 1.05
N ASN A 64 -7.88 13.35 1.28
CA ASN A 64 -7.28 12.45 0.30
C ASN A 64 -6.24 13.08 -0.65
N GLN A 65 -5.84 14.34 -0.48
CA GLN A 65 -4.88 15.02 -1.36
C GLN A 65 -3.55 14.24 -1.46
N CYS A 66 -3.08 13.66 -0.37
CA CYS A 66 -1.86 12.86 -0.34
C CYS A 66 -1.94 11.63 -1.24
N SER A 67 -3.10 10.98 -1.32
CA SER A 67 -3.34 9.84 -2.21
C SER A 67 -3.37 10.26 -3.69
N TYR A 68 -4.03 11.39 -4.01
CA TYR A 68 -4.11 11.88 -5.39
C TYR A 68 -2.77 12.26 -5.99
N VAL A 69 -1.86 12.82 -5.19
CA VAL A 69 -0.56 13.28 -5.69
C VAL A 69 0.52 12.20 -5.67
N CYS A 70 0.24 11.03 -5.13
CA CYS A 70 1.23 9.97 -5.04
C CYS A 70 1.47 9.32 -6.41
N PRO A 71 2.68 9.43 -7.01
CA PRO A 71 2.96 8.91 -8.34
C PRO A 71 2.97 7.37 -8.39
N HIS A 72 3.11 6.70 -7.24
CA HIS A 72 3.19 5.24 -7.13
C HIS A 72 1.97 4.63 -6.46
N ALA A 73 0.96 5.43 -6.09
CA ALA A 73 -0.19 4.97 -5.30
C ALA A 73 0.21 4.19 -4.03
N ALA A 74 1.37 4.55 -3.46
CA ALA A 74 1.90 3.95 -2.23
C ALA A 74 1.28 4.54 -0.96
N ILE A 75 0.35 5.48 -1.08
CA ILE A 75 -0.48 6.00 0.01
C ILE A 75 -1.93 5.99 -0.44
N ARG A 76 -2.79 5.30 0.31
CA ARG A 76 -4.18 5.07 -0.06
C ARG A 76 -5.12 5.23 1.13
N PRO A 77 -6.34 5.77 0.91
CA PRO A 77 -7.40 5.74 1.90
C PRO A 77 -8.06 4.35 1.93
N PHE A 78 -8.42 3.90 3.13
CA PHE A 78 -9.19 2.69 3.35
C PHE A 78 -10.37 3.01 4.27
N LEU A 79 -11.51 2.37 3.99
CA LEU A 79 -12.66 2.33 4.87
C LEU A 79 -12.81 0.92 5.43
N LEU A 80 -13.11 0.84 6.72
CA LEU A 80 -13.25 -0.41 7.46
C LEU A 80 -14.59 -0.43 8.17
N THR A 81 -15.20 -1.60 8.24
CA THR A 81 -16.29 -1.84 9.18
C THR A 81 -15.75 -1.86 10.61
N GLU A 82 -16.64 -1.74 11.62
CA GLU A 82 -16.25 -1.89 13.02
C GLU A 82 -15.61 -3.26 13.32
N GLU A 83 -16.11 -4.31 12.67
CA GLU A 83 -15.57 -5.67 12.82
C GLU A 83 -14.14 -5.79 12.23
N GLU A 84 -13.93 -5.26 11.03
CA GLU A 84 -12.60 -5.22 10.41
C GLU A 84 -11.61 -4.39 11.23
N ALA A 85 -12.06 -3.26 11.79
CA ALA A 85 -11.24 -2.42 12.66
C ALA A 85 -10.88 -3.14 13.98
N ALA A 86 -11.80 -3.93 14.54
CA ALA A 86 -11.53 -4.73 15.73
C ALA A 86 -10.52 -5.86 15.50
N ASN A 87 -10.41 -6.37 14.27
CA ASN A 87 -9.47 -7.41 13.88
C ASN A 87 -8.13 -6.87 13.33
N ALA A 88 -7.97 -5.56 13.28
CA ALA A 88 -6.77 -4.92 12.75
C ALA A 88 -5.55 -5.12 13.67
N PRO A 89 -4.31 -5.06 13.14
CA PRO A 89 -3.10 -5.03 13.93
C PRO A 89 -3.13 -3.93 15.01
N ALA A 90 -2.48 -4.15 16.15
CA ALA A 90 -2.48 -3.18 17.25
C ALA A 90 -1.92 -1.79 16.88
N SER A 91 -1.05 -1.72 15.87
CA SER A 91 -0.51 -0.47 15.33
C SER A 91 -1.42 0.21 14.31
N TYR A 92 -2.54 -0.42 13.94
CA TYR A 92 -3.46 0.05 12.90
C TYR A 92 -4.43 1.12 13.45
N ALA A 93 -3.96 2.35 13.58
CA ALA A 93 -4.81 3.45 14.05
C ALA A 93 -5.88 3.81 13.02
N VAL A 94 -7.10 4.07 13.48
CA VAL A 94 -8.24 4.48 12.66
C VAL A 94 -8.97 5.65 13.30
N LEU A 95 -9.79 6.36 12.52
CA LEU A 95 -10.72 7.38 13.02
C LEU A 95 -12.08 7.19 12.33
N ASP A 96 -13.11 7.84 12.84
CA ASP A 96 -14.44 7.79 12.23
C ASP A 96 -14.38 8.43 10.83
N ALA A 97 -15.00 7.77 9.85
CA ALA A 97 -15.01 8.28 8.49
C ALA A 97 -15.84 9.58 8.39
N ASN A 98 -15.24 10.59 7.78
CA ASN A 98 -15.89 11.88 7.54
C ASN A 98 -16.59 11.86 6.18
N GLY A 99 -17.89 11.69 6.16
CA GLY A 99 -18.69 11.61 4.95
C GLY A 99 -20.18 11.76 5.22
N ALA A 100 -20.98 11.60 4.17
CA ALA A 100 -22.43 11.63 4.25
C ALA A 100 -23.01 10.21 4.11
N GLY A 101 -24.24 10.00 4.59
CA GLY A 101 -24.97 8.74 4.43
C GLY A 101 -24.27 7.56 5.07
N GLU A 102 -24.08 6.50 4.29
CA GLU A 102 -23.52 5.23 4.74
C GLU A 102 -22.03 5.31 5.13
N ILE A 103 -21.29 6.31 4.63
CA ILE A 103 -19.86 6.45 4.94
C ILE A 103 -19.62 6.65 6.45
N LYS A 104 -20.54 7.30 7.14
CA LYS A 104 -20.43 7.57 8.60
C LYS A 104 -20.36 6.32 9.48
N GLN A 105 -20.76 5.18 8.97
CA GLN A 105 -20.72 3.92 9.71
C GLN A 105 -19.35 3.20 9.65
N TYR A 106 -18.43 3.75 8.85
CA TYR A 106 -17.10 3.15 8.67
C TYR A 106 -16.02 3.86 9.48
N LYS A 107 -14.94 3.15 9.70
CA LYS A 107 -13.66 3.73 10.13
C LYS A 107 -12.81 4.08 8.91
N PHE A 108 -11.97 5.10 9.06
CA PHE A 108 -11.07 5.58 8.01
C PHE A 108 -9.62 5.41 8.45
N ARG A 109 -8.78 5.02 7.50
CA ARG A 109 -7.32 5.06 7.61
C ARG A 109 -6.69 5.56 6.32
N MET A 110 -5.65 6.34 6.45
CA MET A 110 -4.71 6.64 5.37
C MET A 110 -3.49 5.76 5.55
N GLN A 111 -3.33 4.73 4.70
CA GLN A 111 -2.27 3.75 4.82
C GLN A 111 -1.16 4.01 3.81
N VAL A 112 0.07 3.90 4.26
CA VAL A 112 1.29 3.97 3.44
C VAL A 112 1.83 2.57 3.20
N ASP A 113 2.26 2.28 1.98
CA ASP A 113 3.12 1.13 1.65
C ASP A 113 4.57 1.59 1.75
N PRO A 114 5.30 1.24 2.81
CA PRO A 114 6.65 1.76 3.01
C PRO A 114 7.65 1.22 2.00
N LEU A 115 7.44 -0.01 1.49
CA LEU A 115 8.38 -0.67 0.59
C LEU A 115 8.17 -0.27 -0.88
N ASP A 116 6.98 0.25 -1.26
CA ASP A 116 6.70 0.80 -2.58
C ASP A 116 6.84 2.33 -2.62
N CYS A 117 6.96 2.98 -1.47
CA CYS A 117 7.18 4.43 -1.39
C CYS A 117 8.54 4.81 -2.00
N GLN A 118 8.57 5.91 -2.77
CA GLN A 118 9.80 6.45 -3.37
C GLN A 118 10.47 7.55 -2.52
N GLY A 119 9.87 7.90 -1.38
CA GLY A 119 10.43 8.92 -0.49
C GLY A 119 10.39 10.36 -1.04
N CYS A 120 9.58 10.64 -2.06
CA CYS A 120 9.59 11.94 -2.77
C CYS A 120 9.01 13.11 -1.96
N GLY A 121 8.29 12.88 -0.86
CA GLY A 121 7.74 13.90 0.03
C GLY A 121 6.56 14.72 -0.52
N VAL A 122 6.09 14.46 -1.75
CA VAL A 122 5.01 15.23 -2.39
C VAL A 122 3.72 15.19 -1.58
N CYS A 123 3.37 14.04 -1.00
CA CYS A 123 2.19 13.88 -0.15
C CYS A 123 2.24 14.75 1.12
N VAL A 124 3.41 14.94 1.71
CA VAL A 124 3.62 15.83 2.87
C VAL A 124 3.43 17.28 2.45
N THR A 125 4.01 17.67 1.31
CA THR A 125 3.88 19.04 0.77
C THR A 125 2.43 19.36 0.44
N ALA A 126 1.72 18.43 -0.21
CA ALA A 126 0.33 18.60 -0.63
C ALA A 126 -0.69 18.56 0.52
N CYS A 127 -0.32 18.08 1.71
CA CYS A 127 -1.24 18.00 2.85
C CYS A 127 -1.70 19.40 3.26
N PRO A 128 -3.01 19.72 3.19
CA PRO A 128 -3.54 21.06 3.52
C PRO A 128 -3.85 21.23 5.01
N ALA A 129 -3.72 20.19 5.83
CA ALA A 129 -3.99 20.26 7.26
C ALA A 129 -3.13 21.36 7.92
N LYS A 130 -3.69 22.13 8.84
CA LYS A 130 -3.02 23.23 9.51
C LYS A 130 -1.72 22.79 10.19
N GLU A 131 -1.80 21.68 10.90
CA GLU A 131 -0.63 20.89 11.31
C GLU A 131 -0.56 19.68 10.38
N LYS A 132 0.52 19.58 9.63
CA LYS A 132 0.68 18.49 8.65
C LYS A 132 0.36 17.13 9.27
N ALA A 133 -0.58 16.40 8.64
CA ALA A 133 -0.92 15.05 9.06
C ALA A 133 0.08 13.98 8.57
N LEU A 134 1.07 14.40 7.79
CA LEU A 134 2.13 13.54 7.27
C LEU A 134 3.49 14.16 7.57
N VAL A 135 4.42 13.35 8.06
CA VAL A 135 5.80 13.75 8.34
C VAL A 135 6.72 12.65 7.82
N MET A 136 7.81 13.03 7.15
CA MET A 136 8.81 12.06 6.69
C MET A 136 9.61 11.52 7.88
N GLN A 137 9.79 10.21 7.93
CA GLN A 137 10.57 9.50 8.95
C GLN A 137 11.42 8.40 8.27
N PRO A 138 12.55 8.01 8.85
CA PRO A 138 13.40 6.94 8.31
C PRO A 138 12.61 5.65 8.07
N LEU A 139 12.78 5.05 6.88
CA LEU A 139 12.10 3.83 6.47
C LEU A 139 12.23 2.70 7.51
N GLU A 140 13.42 2.53 8.07
CA GLU A 140 13.71 1.48 9.06
C GLU A 140 12.82 1.55 10.31
N THR A 141 12.34 2.76 10.66
CA THR A 141 11.42 2.94 11.80
C THR A 141 9.97 2.61 11.44
N GLN A 142 9.66 2.49 10.15
CA GLN A 142 8.30 2.35 9.62
C GLN A 142 8.03 0.99 8.94
N LEU A 143 8.95 0.03 9.04
CA LEU A 143 8.79 -1.29 8.41
C LEU A 143 7.56 -2.04 8.91
N HIS A 144 7.11 -1.80 10.15
CA HIS A 144 5.87 -2.37 10.70
C HIS A 144 4.61 -1.93 9.95
N GLU A 145 4.66 -0.81 9.21
CA GLU A 145 3.55 -0.36 8.36
C GLU A 145 3.33 -1.27 7.15
N GLN A 146 4.29 -2.14 6.81
CA GLN A 146 4.06 -3.16 5.78
C GLN A 146 3.00 -4.18 6.20
N ASP A 147 3.00 -4.61 7.46
CA ASP A 147 1.95 -5.51 7.99
C ASP A 147 0.57 -4.83 7.96
N ASN A 148 0.53 -3.52 8.27
CA ASN A 148 -0.66 -2.71 8.19
C ASN A 148 -1.16 -2.56 6.74
N TRP A 149 -0.24 -2.38 5.79
CA TRP A 149 -0.56 -2.35 4.36
C TRP A 149 -1.13 -3.69 3.89
N ASP A 150 -0.47 -4.78 4.22
CA ASP A 150 -0.89 -6.13 3.83
C ASP A 150 -2.27 -6.46 4.42
N PHE A 151 -2.54 -6.06 5.66
CA PHE A 151 -3.88 -6.15 6.25
C PHE A 151 -4.89 -5.31 5.46
N SER A 152 -4.56 -4.07 5.08
CA SER A 152 -5.45 -3.19 4.31
C SER A 152 -5.88 -3.81 2.97
N LEU A 153 -5.02 -4.63 2.36
CA LEU A 153 -5.35 -5.33 1.11
C LEU A 153 -6.30 -6.53 1.29
N THR A 154 -6.59 -6.92 2.53
CA THR A 154 -7.56 -7.98 2.85
C THR A 154 -8.96 -7.45 3.16
N LEU A 155 -9.11 -6.14 3.28
CA LEU A 155 -10.39 -5.50 3.59
C LEU A 155 -11.42 -5.75 2.48
N SER A 156 -12.68 -5.80 2.88
CA SER A 156 -13.78 -5.99 1.95
C SER A 156 -13.95 -4.78 1.02
N ASP A 157 -14.25 -5.03 -0.25
CA ASP A 157 -14.59 -3.98 -1.24
C ASP A 157 -16.01 -3.41 -1.01
N THR A 158 -16.37 -3.17 0.24
CA THR A 158 -17.73 -2.73 0.62
C THR A 158 -18.04 -1.30 0.19
N VAL A 159 -17.01 -0.49 -0.07
CA VAL A 159 -17.17 0.89 -0.55
C VAL A 159 -16.30 1.10 -1.76
N SER A 160 -16.94 1.41 -2.89
CA SER A 160 -16.22 1.78 -4.12
C SER A 160 -15.34 3.01 -3.88
N TYR A 161 -14.10 3.01 -4.39
CA TYR A 161 -13.19 4.16 -4.36
C TYR A 161 -13.82 5.45 -4.89
N THR A 162 -14.82 5.37 -5.74
CA THR A 162 -15.57 6.52 -6.26
C THR A 162 -16.33 7.28 -5.17
N HIS A 163 -16.66 6.66 -4.05
CA HIS A 163 -17.33 7.30 -2.92
C HIS A 163 -16.36 8.07 -2.00
N LEU A 164 -15.04 7.79 -2.10
CA LEU A 164 -14.00 8.47 -1.34
C LEU A 164 -13.51 9.77 -2.00
N THR A 165 -13.97 10.06 -3.21
CA THR A 165 -13.46 11.14 -4.06
C THR A 165 -14.42 12.31 -4.24
N LEU A 166 -15.55 12.32 -3.53
CA LEU A 166 -16.58 13.38 -3.64
C LEU A 166 -16.71 14.20 -2.36
#